data_a487a6bd5a75a33f13a238ebfadcd9e5
#
_entry.id   a487a6bd5a75a33f13a238ebfadcd9e5
#
_cell.length_a   1.000
_cell.length_b   1.000
_cell.length_c   1.000
_cell.angle_alpha   90.00
_cell.angle_beta   90.00
_cell.angle_gamma   90.00
#
_symmetry.space_group_name_H-M   'P 1'
#
loop_
_entity.id
_entity.type
_entity.pdbx_description
1 polymer ?
#
loop_
_entity_poly.entity_id
_entity_poly.type
_entity_poly.pdbx_seq_one_letter_code
_entity_poly.pdbx_strand_id
1 'polypeptide(L)'
;MLFRSEQLVLDLPSADRAADGGRLTAHRTFFGLPPGSRRASEAQRPGASITELAYIAPGIADGLYLLDLQIPAFLTDAAPCRPLLYAVHPE
;
A
#
# COMPACT_ATOMS: atom_id res chain seq x y z
N MET A 1 6.79 -15.59 0.38
CA MET A 1 5.36 -15.18 0.28
C MET A 1 5.15 -14.43 -1.03
N LEU A 2 4.07 -14.75 -1.71
CA LEU A 2 3.73 -14.11 -2.99
C LEU A 2 2.51 -13.22 -2.79
N PHE A 3 2.67 -11.92 -2.98
CA PHE A 3 1.57 -10.97 -2.98
C PHE A 3 1.00 -10.82 -4.39
N ARG A 4 -0.31 -10.85 -4.51
CA ARG A 4 -1.03 -10.62 -5.77
C ARG A 4 -1.67 -9.23 -5.85
N SER A 5 -1.80 -8.54 -4.70
CA SER A 5 -2.34 -7.19 -4.67
C SER A 5 -1.34 -6.19 -5.20
N GLU A 6 -1.79 -5.28 -6.04
CA GLU A 6 -0.96 -4.19 -6.57
C GLU A 6 -0.99 -2.97 -5.67
N GLN A 7 -2.12 -2.71 -5.02
CA GLN A 7 -2.28 -1.65 -4.04
C GLN A 7 -2.73 -2.23 -2.71
N LEU A 8 -2.11 -1.79 -1.64
CA LEU A 8 -2.48 -2.13 -0.28
C LEU A 8 -2.81 -0.84 0.46
N VAL A 9 -4.04 -0.75 0.98
CA VAL A 9 -4.51 0.43 1.72
C VAL A 9 -4.81 0.00 3.14
N LEU A 10 -4.18 0.66 4.11
CA LEU A 10 -4.25 0.29 5.52
C LEU A 10 -4.71 1.47 6.38
N ASP A 11 -5.52 1.16 7.38
CA ASP A 11 -5.89 2.09 8.46
C ASP A 11 -4.92 1.91 9.64
N LEU A 12 -3.63 1.94 9.34
CA LEU A 12 -2.56 1.77 10.31
C LEU A 12 -1.44 2.76 9.98
N PRO A 13 -0.64 3.17 10.98
CA PRO A 13 0.51 4.04 10.72
C PRO A 13 1.56 3.43 9.81
N SER A 14 1.69 2.10 9.81
CA SER A 14 2.66 1.41 8.97
C SER A 14 2.25 -0.04 8.78
N ALA A 15 2.66 -0.63 7.66
CA ALA A 15 2.57 -2.07 7.43
C ALA A 15 3.54 -2.84 8.33
N ASP A 16 4.57 -2.18 8.84
CA ASP A 16 5.56 -2.76 9.75
C ASP A 16 5.37 -2.25 11.17
N ARG A 17 6.00 -2.93 12.13
CA ARG A 17 6.00 -2.52 13.53
C ARG A 17 6.74 -1.20 13.70
N ALA A 18 6.29 -0.37 14.65
CA ALA A 18 6.97 0.88 14.99
C ALA A 18 8.41 0.65 15.45
N ALA A 19 8.67 -0.46 16.14
CA ALA A 19 9.99 -0.81 16.68
C ALA A 19 10.51 -2.08 16.00
N ASP A 20 10.88 -1.98 14.73
CA ASP A 20 11.43 -3.09 13.96
C ASP A 20 12.93 -2.98 13.69
N GLY A 21 13.59 -1.99 14.27
CA GLY A 21 15.00 -1.72 14.01
C GLY A 21 15.27 -1.19 12.61
N GLY A 22 14.27 -0.60 11.95
CA GLY A 22 14.38 -0.09 10.60
C GLY A 22 14.40 -1.18 9.52
N ARG A 23 13.99 -2.38 9.86
CA ARG A 23 14.05 -3.52 8.91
C ARG A 23 13.00 -3.44 7.82
N LEU A 24 11.84 -2.87 8.09
CA LEU A 24 10.74 -2.70 7.13
C LEU A 24 10.40 -4.02 6.41
N THR A 25 10.29 -5.10 7.18
CA THR A 25 10.15 -6.45 6.62
C THR A 25 8.89 -6.59 5.75
N ALA A 26 7.75 -6.07 6.21
CA ALA A 26 6.50 -6.16 5.45
C ALA A 26 6.56 -5.32 4.17
N HIS A 27 7.11 -4.10 4.23
CA HIS A 27 7.30 -3.28 3.05
C HIS A 27 8.17 -3.99 2.02
N ARG A 28 9.31 -4.52 2.46
CA ARG A 28 10.27 -5.20 1.58
C ARG A 28 9.66 -6.43 0.93
N THR A 29 8.90 -7.22 1.70
CA THR A 29 8.23 -8.40 1.19
C THR A 29 7.15 -8.01 0.16
N PHE A 30 6.38 -6.98 0.45
CA PHE A 30 5.32 -6.52 -0.45
C PHE A 30 5.87 -6.08 -1.79
N PHE A 31 6.97 -5.32 -1.80
CA PHE A 31 7.60 -4.85 -3.04
C PHE A 31 8.49 -5.88 -3.70
N GLY A 32 8.75 -7.01 -3.05
CA GLY A 32 9.59 -8.06 -3.60
C GLY A 32 11.05 -7.69 -3.70
N LEU A 33 11.58 -7.02 -2.68
CA LEU A 33 13.01 -6.69 -2.62
C LEU A 33 13.82 -7.92 -2.20
N PRO A 34 14.93 -8.23 -2.90
CA PRO A 34 15.83 -9.29 -2.45
C PRO A 34 16.45 -8.99 -1.09
N PRO A 35 16.82 -10.01 -0.30
CA PRO A 35 17.45 -9.79 0.98
C PRO A 35 18.66 -8.87 0.88
N GLY A 36 18.72 -7.87 1.77
CA GLY A 36 19.84 -6.91 1.81
C GLY A 36 19.79 -5.81 0.76
N SER A 37 18.89 -5.86 -0.20
CA SER A 37 18.76 -4.85 -1.24
C SER A 37 18.21 -3.54 -0.67
N ARG A 38 18.77 -2.42 -1.14
CA ARG A 38 18.28 -1.07 -0.86
C ARG A 38 17.96 -0.30 -2.15
N ARG A 39 17.98 -0.98 -3.28
CA ARG A 39 17.75 -0.34 -4.59
C ARG A 39 16.33 -0.62 -5.06
N ALA A 40 15.57 0.43 -5.35
CA ALA A 40 14.23 0.31 -5.90
C ALA A 40 14.22 -0.47 -7.22
N SER A 41 15.29 -0.35 -8.00
CA SER A 41 15.43 -1.06 -9.28
C SER A 41 15.47 -2.59 -9.12
N GLU A 42 15.76 -3.10 -7.92
CA GLU A 42 15.78 -4.54 -7.65
C GLU A 42 14.43 -5.06 -7.15
N ALA A 43 13.44 -4.20 -6.95
CA ALA A 43 12.11 -4.61 -6.53
C ALA A 43 11.41 -5.38 -7.67
N GLN A 44 10.80 -6.52 -7.33
CA GLN A 44 10.04 -7.31 -8.30
C GLN A 44 8.70 -6.66 -8.65
N ARG A 45 8.19 -5.80 -7.77
CA ARG A 45 6.89 -5.16 -7.92
C ARG A 45 6.99 -3.64 -7.78
N PRO A 46 7.74 -2.97 -8.68
CA PRO A 46 7.99 -1.54 -8.54
C PRO A 46 6.75 -0.67 -8.77
N GLY A 47 5.73 -1.19 -9.44
CA GLY A 47 4.47 -0.48 -9.67
C GLY A 47 3.44 -0.66 -8.57
N ALA A 48 3.73 -1.46 -7.56
CA ALA A 48 2.83 -1.64 -6.43
C ALA A 48 2.92 -0.46 -5.46
N SER A 49 1.89 -0.28 -4.64
CA SER A 49 1.86 0.80 -3.65
C SER A 49 1.32 0.34 -2.30
N ILE A 50 1.79 1.00 -1.25
CA ILE A 50 1.23 0.87 0.09
C ILE A 50 0.76 2.26 0.53
N THR A 51 -0.52 2.36 0.88
CA THR A 51 -1.11 3.57 1.44
C THR A 51 -1.39 3.32 2.91
N GLU A 52 -0.82 4.14 3.77
CA GLU A 52 -0.93 4.03 5.21
C GLU A 52 -1.75 5.17 5.77
N LEU A 53 -2.23 5.04 7.01
CA LEU A 53 -3.05 6.05 7.71
C LEU A 53 -4.32 6.40 6.94
N ALA A 54 -4.88 5.48 6.18
CA ALA A 54 -6.14 5.71 5.50
C ALA A 54 -7.29 5.62 6.51
N TYR A 55 -8.17 6.61 6.51
CA TYR A 55 -9.37 6.54 7.33
C TYR A 55 -10.43 5.70 6.63
N ILE A 56 -10.82 4.62 7.28
CA ILE A 56 -11.90 3.75 6.80
C ILE A 56 -13.10 3.98 7.70
N ALA A 57 -14.15 4.61 7.17
CA ALA A 57 -15.32 4.97 7.95
C ALA A 57 -16.02 3.72 8.50
N PRO A 58 -16.53 3.77 9.75
CA PRO A 58 -17.37 2.68 10.28
C PRO A 58 -18.62 2.54 9.42
N GLY A 59 -19.02 1.42 9.04
CA GLY A 59 -20.18 1.20 8.18
C GLY A 59 -19.83 0.89 6.73
N ILE A 60 -18.56 0.97 6.36
CA ILE A 60 -18.10 0.41 5.08
C ILE A 60 -18.03 -1.10 5.25
N ALA A 61 -18.94 -1.81 4.58
CA ALA A 61 -18.97 -3.27 4.67
C ALA A 61 -17.86 -3.89 3.83
N ASP A 62 -17.46 -5.11 4.20
CA ASP A 62 -16.58 -5.89 3.35
C ASP A 62 -17.27 -6.16 2.01
N GLY A 63 -16.54 -6.11 0.95
CA GLY A 63 -17.11 -6.31 -0.38
C GLY A 63 -16.23 -5.85 -1.49
N LEU A 64 -16.83 -5.71 -2.66
CA LEU A 64 -16.16 -5.28 -3.87
C LEU A 64 -16.40 -3.80 -4.10
N TYR A 65 -15.32 -3.05 -4.33
CA TYR A 65 -15.36 -1.62 -4.56
C TYR A 65 -14.45 -1.25 -5.73
N LEU A 66 -14.77 -0.14 -6.37
CA LEU A 66 -13.82 0.54 -7.25
C LEU A 66 -12.97 1.48 -6.39
N LEU A 67 -11.66 1.34 -6.46
CA LEU A 67 -10.72 2.21 -5.78
C LEU A 67 -10.19 3.26 -6.76
N ASP A 68 -10.40 4.52 -6.42
CA ASP A 68 -9.77 5.64 -7.10
C ASP A 68 -8.68 6.18 -6.18
N LEU A 69 -7.42 5.94 -6.52
CA LEU A 69 -6.28 6.33 -5.73
C LEU A 69 -5.54 7.47 -6.44
N GLN A 70 -5.73 8.68 -5.94
CA GLN A 70 -5.16 9.88 -6.53
C GLN A 70 -3.83 10.19 -5.84
N ILE A 71 -2.73 10.07 -6.57
CA ILE A 71 -1.38 10.29 -6.08
C ILE A 71 -0.79 11.48 -6.83
N PRO A 72 -0.40 12.57 -6.10
CA PRO A 72 0.23 13.71 -6.77
C PRO A 72 1.62 13.35 -7.28
N ALA A 73 2.06 14.08 -8.30
CA ALA A 73 3.34 13.83 -8.95
C ALA A 73 4.50 14.46 -8.14
N PHE A 74 4.78 13.92 -6.97
CA PHE A 74 5.92 14.33 -6.14
C PHE A 74 7.14 13.48 -6.49
N LEU A 75 8.30 14.11 -6.56
CA LEU A 75 9.58 13.43 -6.72
C LEU A 75 10.14 13.06 -5.34
N THR A 76 9.41 12.21 -4.62
CA THR A 76 9.77 11.74 -3.28
C THR A 76 9.45 10.26 -3.19
N ASP A 77 9.99 9.59 -2.17
CA ASP A 77 9.71 8.18 -1.90
C ASP A 77 8.31 7.95 -1.34
N ALA A 78 7.65 9.00 -0.88
CA ALA A 78 6.27 8.96 -0.38
C ALA A 78 5.57 10.28 -0.68
N ALA A 79 4.24 10.24 -0.78
CA ALA A 79 3.43 11.42 -1.03
C ALA A 79 2.06 11.26 -0.38
N PRO A 80 1.38 12.36 -0.01
CA PRO A 80 -0.02 12.27 0.37
C PRO A 80 -0.84 11.76 -0.80
N CYS A 81 -1.91 11.02 -0.52
CA CYS A 81 -2.82 10.57 -1.56
C CYS A 81 -4.26 10.64 -1.07
N ARG A 82 -5.19 10.52 -1.99
CA ARG A 82 -6.62 10.56 -1.69
C ARG A 82 -7.30 9.30 -2.23
N PRO A 83 -7.49 8.28 -1.38
CA PRO A 83 -8.25 7.10 -1.80
C PRO A 83 -9.76 7.38 -1.75
N LEU A 84 -10.47 6.99 -2.78
CA LEU A 84 -11.92 7.03 -2.85
C LEU A 84 -12.44 5.66 -3.21
N LEU A 85 -13.48 5.20 -2.48
CA LEU A 85 -14.13 3.93 -2.76
C LEU A 85 -15.52 4.19 -3.34
N TYR A 86 -15.83 3.50 -4.40
CA TYR A 86 -17.16 3.51 -5.01
C TYR A 86 -17.76 2.12 -4.91
N ALA A 87 -18.93 2.01 -4.32
CA ALA A 87 -19.61 0.72 -4.22
C ALA A 87 -19.96 0.18 -5.60
N VAL A 88 -19.75 -1.12 -5.78
CA VAL A 88 -20.14 -1.81 -7.01
C VAL A 88 -21.46 -2.52 -6.73
N HIS A 89 -22.50 -2.15 -7.48
CA HIS A 89 -23.82 -2.75 -7.33
C HIS A 89 -24.02 -3.75 -8.46
N PRO A 90 -24.29 -5.03 -8.14
CA PRO A 90 -24.65 -5.99 -9.17
C PRO A 90 -26.00 -5.62 -9.78
N GLU A 91 -26.09 -5.72 -11.08
CA GLU A 91 -27.33 -5.51 -11.81
C GLU A 91 -28.29 -6.71 -11.67
#